data_9807e6a20c3022378d2bae0af9162152
#
_entry.id   9807e6a20c3022378d2bae0af9162152
#
_cell.length_a   1.000
_cell.length_b   1.000
_cell.length_c   1.000
_cell.angle_alpha   90.00
_cell.angle_beta   90.00
_cell.angle_gamma   90.00
#
_symmetry.space_group_name_H-M   'P 1'
#
loop_
_entity.id
_entity.type
_entity.pdbx_description
1 polymer ?
#
loop_
_entity_poly.entity_id
_entity_poly.type
_entity_poly.pdbx_seq_one_letter_code
_entity_poly.pdbx_strand_id
1 'polypeptide(L)'
;MGLYPAKSKLGTEIMSVNLLLENESDPVIWRGPVIAGVVKQFWTDVIWNEVDYMMVDMPPGTGDVPLTVFQTIPINGIIIVTTPQELVSMIVEKAVKMAKLMNVPILGIVENMSYAECPDCGKKIQVFGDSHIEEIAKEYGLPVLARIPDRKSVV
;
A
#
# COMPACT_ATOMS: atom_id res chain seq x y z
N MET A 1 -25.99 14.00 7.43
CA MET A 1 -25.12 14.36 6.27
C MET A 1 -24.10 13.26 6.19
N GLY A 2 -24.00 12.51 5.09
CA GLY A 2 -23.04 11.41 4.94
C GLY A 2 -21.79 11.86 4.18
N LEU A 3 -20.66 11.21 4.44
CA LEU A 3 -19.45 11.37 3.64
C LEU A 3 -19.59 10.50 2.38
N TYR A 4 -19.37 11.09 1.22
CA TYR A 4 -19.39 10.36 -0.06
C TYR A 4 -17.97 10.31 -0.64
N PRO A 5 -17.53 9.15 -1.18
CA PRO A 5 -16.24 9.05 -1.83
C PRO A 5 -16.21 9.83 -3.14
N ALA A 6 -15.05 10.34 -3.52
CA ALA A 6 -14.82 10.87 -4.85
C ALA A 6 -14.80 9.73 -5.88
N LYS A 7 -15.25 10.00 -7.11
CA LYS A 7 -15.24 9.00 -8.18
C LYS A 7 -14.20 9.34 -9.24
N SER A 8 -13.38 8.36 -9.58
CA SER A 8 -12.48 8.45 -10.72
C SER A 8 -13.24 8.36 -12.05
N LYS A 9 -12.57 8.66 -13.16
CA LYS A 9 -13.14 8.50 -14.51
C LYS A 9 -13.52 7.05 -14.85
N LEU A 10 -12.91 6.07 -14.17
CA LEU A 10 -13.18 4.65 -14.34
C LEU A 10 -14.23 4.11 -13.36
N GLY A 11 -14.83 4.96 -12.55
CA GLY A 11 -15.84 4.56 -11.57
C GLY A 11 -15.28 4.11 -10.21
N THR A 12 -13.96 4.07 -10.03
CA THR A 12 -13.35 3.75 -8.73
C THR A 12 -13.72 4.79 -7.69
N GLU A 13 -14.22 4.37 -6.56
CA GLU A 13 -14.50 5.21 -5.41
C GLU A 13 -13.24 5.43 -4.59
N ILE A 14 -12.93 6.67 -4.26
CA ILE A 14 -11.69 7.08 -3.60
C ILE A 14 -12.02 7.92 -2.39
N MET A 15 -11.40 7.60 -1.24
CA MET A 15 -11.42 8.42 -0.05
C MET A 15 -10.00 8.66 0.45
N SER A 16 -9.69 9.92 0.70
CA SER A 16 -8.40 10.34 1.24
C SER A 16 -8.60 11.55 2.13
N VAL A 17 -7.73 11.70 3.12
CA VAL A 17 -7.70 12.90 3.96
C VAL A 17 -7.48 14.15 3.11
N ASN A 18 -6.66 14.07 2.09
CA ASN A 18 -6.38 15.21 1.20
C ASN A 18 -7.64 15.72 0.48
N LEU A 19 -8.65 14.86 0.27
CA LEU A 19 -9.93 15.28 -0.32
C LEU A 19 -10.84 16.06 0.64
N LEU A 20 -10.48 16.08 1.92
CA LEU A 20 -11.23 16.78 2.99
C LEU A 20 -10.58 18.12 3.37
N LEU A 21 -9.44 18.47 2.79
CA LEU A 21 -8.74 19.73 3.06
C LEU A 21 -9.37 20.85 2.24
N GLU A 22 -9.40 22.06 2.81
CA GLU A 22 -9.88 23.27 2.12
C GLU A 22 -8.95 23.66 0.98
N ASN A 23 -7.63 23.50 1.18
CA ASN A 23 -6.61 23.71 0.15
C ASN A 23 -5.77 22.46 -0.02
N GLU A 24 -5.46 22.07 -1.25
CA GLU A 24 -4.64 20.90 -1.58
C GLU A 24 -3.21 20.96 -1.01
N SER A 25 -2.71 22.17 -0.76
CA SER A 25 -1.37 22.43 -0.21
C SER A 25 -1.31 22.44 1.32
N ASP A 26 -2.45 22.32 2.00
CA ASP A 26 -2.47 22.36 3.46
C ASP A 26 -1.84 21.09 4.04
N PRO A 27 -0.88 21.21 4.97
CA PRO A 27 -0.26 20.05 5.60
C PRO A 27 -1.24 19.40 6.58
N VAL A 28 -1.36 18.07 6.49
CA VAL A 28 -2.09 17.29 7.49
C VAL A 28 -1.21 17.11 8.73
N ILE A 29 -1.37 18.00 9.71
CA ILE A 29 -0.63 17.96 10.98
C ILE A 29 -1.49 17.27 12.05
N TRP A 30 -1.76 15.99 11.86
CA TRP A 30 -2.55 15.23 12.83
C TRP A 30 -1.67 14.27 13.63
N ARG A 31 -1.94 14.17 14.91
CA ARG A 31 -1.28 13.18 15.79
C ARG A 31 -1.93 11.80 15.59
N GLY A 32 -1.18 10.75 15.87
CA GLY A 32 -1.58 9.35 15.68
C GLY A 32 -3.04 9.02 16.06
N PRO A 33 -3.53 9.38 17.26
CA PRO A 33 -4.91 9.10 17.68
C PRO A 33 -5.97 9.75 16.79
N VAL A 34 -5.69 10.95 16.26
CA VAL A 34 -6.64 11.65 15.36
C VAL A 34 -6.70 10.93 14.01
N ILE A 35 -5.53 10.55 13.46
CA ILE A 35 -5.45 9.80 12.20
C ILE A 35 -6.18 8.46 12.35
N ALA A 36 -5.97 7.76 13.46
CA ALA A 36 -6.65 6.51 13.75
C ALA A 36 -8.19 6.68 13.78
N GLY A 37 -8.67 7.78 14.38
CA GLY A 37 -10.09 8.14 14.37
C GLY A 37 -10.64 8.33 12.96
N VAL A 38 -9.89 9.02 12.10
CA VAL A 38 -10.29 9.26 10.70
C VAL A 38 -10.31 7.98 9.88
N VAL A 39 -9.32 7.09 10.06
CA VAL A 39 -9.34 5.77 9.40
C VAL A 39 -10.61 4.99 9.77
N LYS A 40 -10.99 5.02 11.05
CA LYS A 40 -12.24 4.40 11.50
C LYS A 40 -13.46 5.05 10.82
N GLN A 41 -13.52 6.39 10.77
CA GLN A 41 -14.61 7.11 10.10
C GLN A 41 -14.69 6.80 8.60
N PHE A 42 -13.57 6.63 7.92
CA PHE A 42 -13.55 6.22 6.51
C PHE A 42 -14.19 4.86 6.29
N TRP A 43 -14.10 3.98 7.26
CA TRP A 43 -14.77 2.69 7.23
C TRP A 43 -16.26 2.77 7.61
N THR A 44 -16.59 3.53 8.68
CA THR A 44 -17.95 3.50 9.28
C THR A 44 -18.89 4.56 8.72
N ASP A 45 -18.40 5.74 8.34
CA ASP A 45 -19.23 6.92 8.07
C ASP A 45 -19.27 7.30 6.59
N VAL A 46 -18.37 6.72 5.78
CA VAL A 46 -18.40 6.90 4.32
C VAL A 46 -19.46 6.00 3.73
N ILE A 47 -20.31 6.58 2.89
CA ILE A 47 -21.34 5.85 2.16
C ILE A 47 -20.69 5.28 0.89
N TRP A 48 -20.12 4.10 1.05
CA TRP A 48 -19.64 3.30 -0.06
C TRP A 48 -20.83 2.70 -0.83
N ASN A 49 -20.76 2.69 -2.15
CA ASN A 49 -21.75 1.98 -2.96
C ASN A 49 -21.46 0.46 -2.96
N GLU A 50 -22.02 -0.26 -3.92
CA GLU A 50 -21.66 -1.67 -4.12
C GLU A 50 -20.20 -1.77 -4.57
N VAL A 51 -19.32 -2.21 -3.67
CA VAL A 51 -17.87 -2.31 -3.88
C VAL A 51 -17.47 -3.77 -3.80
N ASP A 52 -16.94 -4.33 -4.89
CA ASP A 52 -16.44 -5.71 -4.91
C ASP A 52 -15.09 -5.85 -4.21
N TYR A 53 -14.22 -4.85 -4.35
CA TYR A 53 -12.86 -4.84 -3.79
C TYR A 53 -12.55 -3.48 -3.17
N MET A 54 -12.05 -3.51 -1.94
CA MET A 54 -11.54 -2.32 -1.27
C MET A 54 -10.03 -2.46 -1.07
N MET A 55 -9.27 -1.50 -1.58
CA MET A 55 -7.83 -1.40 -1.39
C MET A 55 -7.53 -0.30 -0.39
N VAL A 56 -6.75 -0.60 0.64
CA VAL A 56 -6.30 0.37 1.64
C VAL A 56 -4.81 0.60 1.41
N ASP A 57 -4.46 1.78 0.93
CA ASP A 57 -3.06 2.20 0.78
C ASP A 57 -2.54 2.68 2.13
N MET A 58 -1.54 1.97 2.65
CA MET A 58 -1.03 2.14 4.00
C MET A 58 0.21 3.04 4.01
N PRO A 59 0.36 3.90 5.02
CA PRO A 59 1.62 4.61 5.20
C PRO A 59 2.76 3.61 5.51
N PRO A 60 4.01 3.98 5.23
CA PRO A 60 5.14 3.11 5.52
C PRO A 60 5.31 2.88 7.03
N GLY A 61 5.79 1.70 7.37
CA GLY A 61 6.11 1.32 8.75
C GLY A 61 4.99 0.60 9.50
N THR A 62 5.16 0.47 10.81
CA THR A 62 4.32 -0.32 11.72
C THR A 62 3.67 0.54 12.80
N GLY A 63 3.35 1.79 12.47
CA GLY A 63 2.79 2.78 13.42
C GLY A 63 1.29 2.59 13.70
N ASP A 64 0.69 3.63 14.28
CA ASP A 64 -0.71 3.60 14.75
C ASP A 64 -1.74 3.37 13.63
N VAL A 65 -1.47 3.86 12.41
CA VAL A 65 -2.40 3.74 11.29
C VAL A 65 -2.56 2.28 10.84
N PRO A 66 -1.47 1.54 10.52
CA PRO A 66 -1.55 0.12 10.26
C PRO A 66 -2.26 -0.69 11.35
N LEU A 67 -1.93 -0.44 12.60
CA LEU A 67 -2.57 -1.12 13.74
C LEU A 67 -4.07 -0.85 13.76
N THR A 68 -4.48 0.40 13.56
CA THR A 68 -5.90 0.77 13.55
C THR A 68 -6.65 0.11 12.40
N VAL A 69 -6.06 0.08 11.20
CA VAL A 69 -6.65 -0.61 10.05
C VAL A 69 -6.88 -2.08 10.37
N PHE A 70 -5.86 -2.78 10.87
CA PHE A 70 -5.96 -4.20 11.21
C PHE A 70 -6.95 -4.51 12.32
N GLN A 71 -7.15 -3.59 13.26
CA GLN A 71 -8.08 -3.76 14.38
C GLN A 71 -9.52 -3.36 14.04
N THR A 72 -9.70 -2.50 13.04
CA THR A 72 -11.01 -1.87 12.76
C THR A 72 -11.66 -2.44 11.51
N ILE A 73 -10.87 -2.71 10.47
CA ILE A 73 -11.37 -3.16 9.16
C ILE A 73 -11.20 -4.67 9.03
N PRO A 74 -12.25 -5.41 8.65
CA PRO A 74 -12.17 -6.86 8.43
C PRO A 74 -11.44 -7.17 7.12
N ILE A 75 -10.12 -7.00 7.11
CA ILE A 75 -9.29 -7.20 5.91
C ILE A 75 -9.12 -8.69 5.59
N ASN A 76 -9.18 -9.02 4.30
CA ASN A 76 -9.00 -10.39 3.82
C ASN A 76 -7.52 -10.79 3.72
N GLY A 77 -6.62 -9.82 3.62
CA GLY A 77 -5.18 -10.06 3.58
C GLY A 77 -4.39 -8.81 3.21
N ILE A 78 -3.07 -8.92 3.30
CA ILE A 78 -2.15 -7.85 2.95
C ILE A 78 -1.26 -8.24 1.77
N ILE A 79 -0.90 -7.24 0.97
CA ILE A 79 0.15 -7.35 -0.05
C ILE A 79 1.31 -6.49 0.42
N ILE A 80 2.49 -7.08 0.51
CA ILE A 80 3.70 -6.36 0.88
C ILE A 80 4.30 -5.77 -0.40
N VAL A 81 4.42 -4.46 -0.45
CA VAL A 81 5.06 -3.75 -1.57
C VAL A 81 6.46 -3.32 -1.16
N THR A 82 7.44 -3.65 -1.97
CA THR A 82 8.86 -3.34 -1.72
C THR A 82 9.56 -2.90 -3.02
N THR A 83 10.82 -2.47 -2.92
CA THR A 83 11.68 -2.08 -4.05
C THR A 83 13.00 -2.86 -3.97
N PRO A 84 13.76 -3.04 -5.07
CA PRO A 84 15.03 -3.78 -5.05
C PRO A 84 16.15 -2.99 -4.37
N GLN A 85 16.08 -2.81 -3.05
CA GLN A 85 17.08 -2.12 -2.23
C GLN A 85 17.57 -3.05 -1.12
N GLU A 86 18.75 -2.78 -0.56
CA GLU A 86 19.42 -3.64 0.42
C GLU A 86 18.60 -3.94 1.70
N LEU A 87 17.66 -3.08 2.06
CA LEU A 87 16.86 -3.24 3.29
C LEU A 87 15.53 -4.01 3.12
N VAL A 88 15.30 -4.60 1.96
CA VAL A 88 14.04 -5.30 1.64
C VAL A 88 13.73 -6.42 2.63
N SER A 89 14.71 -7.24 2.98
CA SER A 89 14.53 -8.34 3.92
C SER A 89 13.99 -7.86 5.26
N MET A 90 14.53 -6.77 5.80
CA MET A 90 14.08 -6.20 7.08
C MET A 90 12.65 -5.62 6.99
N ILE A 91 12.29 -4.99 5.87
CA ILE A 91 10.94 -4.44 5.65
C ILE A 91 9.92 -5.59 5.59
N VAL A 92 10.22 -6.61 4.79
CA VAL A 92 9.38 -7.81 4.66
C VAL A 92 9.26 -8.53 6.01
N GLU A 93 10.37 -8.72 6.73
CA GLU A 93 10.36 -9.34 8.04
C GLU A 93 9.44 -8.62 9.04
N LYS A 94 9.53 -7.29 9.12
CA LYS A 94 8.66 -6.48 9.99
C LYS A 94 7.19 -6.62 9.62
N ALA A 95 6.88 -6.57 8.32
CA ALA A 95 5.51 -6.73 7.83
C ALA A 95 4.97 -8.13 8.13
N VAL A 96 5.76 -9.18 7.93
CA VAL A 96 5.39 -10.56 8.25
C VAL A 96 5.15 -10.75 9.75
N LYS A 97 6.03 -10.20 10.59
CA LYS A 97 5.85 -10.27 12.05
C LYS A 97 4.57 -9.57 12.49
N MET A 98 4.30 -8.39 11.94
CA MET A 98 3.08 -7.64 12.27
C MET A 98 1.82 -8.37 11.80
N ALA A 99 1.80 -8.88 10.57
CA ALA A 99 0.68 -9.65 10.05
C ALA A 99 0.38 -10.90 10.90
N LYS A 100 1.42 -11.60 11.34
CA LYS A 100 1.28 -12.75 12.26
C LYS A 100 0.71 -12.34 13.61
N LEU A 101 1.19 -11.25 14.21
CA LEU A 101 0.68 -10.74 15.48
C LEU A 101 -0.80 -10.33 15.40
N MET A 102 -1.21 -9.80 14.26
CA MET A 102 -2.59 -9.36 14.01
C MET A 102 -3.48 -10.47 13.44
N ASN A 103 -2.92 -11.66 13.22
CA ASN A 103 -3.60 -12.80 12.60
C ASN A 103 -4.21 -12.47 11.22
N VAL A 104 -3.48 -11.71 10.41
CA VAL A 104 -3.90 -11.30 9.07
C VAL A 104 -3.12 -12.10 8.02
N PRO A 105 -3.78 -12.70 7.03
CA PRO A 105 -3.11 -13.42 5.94
C PRO A 105 -2.23 -12.49 5.09
N ILE A 106 -1.08 -13.00 4.64
CA ILE A 106 -0.25 -12.32 3.65
C ILE A 106 -0.52 -12.99 2.30
N LEU A 107 -1.03 -12.21 1.35
CA LEU A 107 -1.38 -12.70 0.02
C LEU A 107 -0.13 -12.87 -0.86
N GLY A 108 0.89 -12.04 -0.63
CA GLY A 108 2.18 -12.13 -1.32
C GLY A 108 2.94 -10.82 -1.32
N ILE A 109 3.99 -10.78 -2.15
CA ILE A 109 4.91 -9.66 -2.26
C ILE A 109 4.86 -9.09 -3.68
N VAL A 110 4.89 -7.78 -3.81
CA VAL A 110 5.04 -7.06 -5.08
C VAL A 110 6.34 -6.26 -5.01
N GLU A 111 7.22 -6.45 -6.00
CA GLU A 111 8.41 -5.64 -6.15
C GLU A 111 8.14 -4.50 -7.13
N ASN A 112 8.07 -3.29 -6.62
CA ASN A 112 7.92 -2.06 -7.40
C ASN A 112 9.30 -1.52 -7.81
N MET A 113 9.38 -0.79 -8.91
CA MET A 113 10.64 -0.28 -9.48
C MET A 113 11.68 -1.39 -9.71
N SER A 114 11.21 -2.59 -10.04
CA SER A 114 12.05 -3.79 -10.18
C SER A 114 13.11 -3.65 -11.29
N TYR A 115 12.78 -2.96 -12.35
CA TYR A 115 13.66 -2.68 -13.48
C TYR A 115 13.16 -1.47 -14.27
N ALA A 116 14.04 -0.83 -15.03
CA ALA A 116 13.65 0.13 -16.07
C ALA A 116 13.69 -0.57 -17.44
N GLU A 117 12.78 -0.21 -18.32
CA GLU A 117 12.78 -0.72 -19.70
C GLU A 117 13.38 0.33 -20.64
N CYS A 118 14.37 -0.07 -21.42
CA CYS A 118 14.97 0.82 -22.41
C CYS A 118 13.95 1.13 -23.50
N PRO A 119 13.65 2.42 -23.78
CA PRO A 119 12.64 2.78 -24.77
C PRO A 119 13.01 2.39 -26.21
N ASP A 120 14.32 2.25 -26.50
CA ASP A 120 14.80 1.96 -27.85
C ASP A 120 14.84 0.47 -28.18
N CYS A 121 15.19 -0.37 -27.22
CA CYS A 121 15.41 -1.81 -27.46
C CYS A 121 14.63 -2.75 -26.54
N GLY A 122 13.84 -2.24 -25.58
CA GLY A 122 13.08 -3.04 -24.63
C GLY A 122 13.93 -3.82 -23.60
N LYS A 123 15.25 -3.61 -23.56
CA LYS A 123 16.13 -4.29 -22.60
C LYS A 123 15.80 -3.85 -21.18
N LYS A 124 15.63 -4.81 -20.29
CA LYS A 124 15.45 -4.55 -18.86
C LYS A 124 16.78 -4.19 -18.22
N ILE A 125 16.79 -3.07 -17.51
CA ILE A 125 17.95 -2.51 -16.81
C ILE A 125 17.61 -2.50 -15.32
N GLN A 126 18.44 -3.13 -14.51
CA GLN A 126 18.31 -3.12 -13.06
C GLN A 126 18.93 -1.84 -12.51
N VAL A 127 18.08 -0.84 -12.24
CA VAL A 127 18.54 0.50 -11.82
C VAL A 127 18.98 0.51 -10.36
N PHE A 128 18.36 -0.33 -9.53
CA PHE A 128 18.56 -0.37 -8.07
C PHE A 128 19.35 -1.60 -7.61
N GLY A 129 20.09 -2.27 -8.51
CA GLY A 129 20.82 -3.50 -8.22
C GLY A 129 20.03 -4.77 -8.49
N ASP A 130 20.64 -5.91 -8.13
CA ASP A 130 20.01 -7.22 -8.33
C ASP A 130 18.86 -7.44 -7.34
N SER A 131 17.76 -7.98 -7.85
CA SER A 131 16.61 -8.29 -7.02
C SER A 131 16.83 -9.57 -6.22
N HIS A 132 16.68 -9.49 -4.90
CA HIS A 132 16.70 -10.65 -4.00
C HIS A 132 15.30 -11.08 -3.57
N ILE A 133 14.26 -10.59 -4.25
CA ILE A 133 12.87 -10.83 -3.82
C ILE A 133 12.47 -12.31 -3.81
N GLU A 134 13.01 -13.12 -4.75
CA GLU A 134 12.71 -14.55 -4.80
C GLU A 134 13.29 -15.31 -3.59
N GLU A 135 14.48 -14.93 -3.15
CA GLU A 135 15.13 -15.55 -1.99
C GLU A 135 14.34 -15.23 -0.72
N ILE A 136 13.96 -13.95 -0.56
CA ILE A 136 13.17 -13.46 0.57
C ILE A 136 11.77 -14.09 0.55
N ALA A 137 11.12 -14.13 -0.59
CA ALA A 137 9.80 -14.74 -0.73
C ALA A 137 9.83 -16.23 -0.34
N LYS A 138 10.87 -16.94 -0.77
CA LYS A 138 11.09 -18.36 -0.41
C LYS A 138 11.35 -18.55 1.08
N GLU A 139 12.14 -17.66 1.70
CA GLU A 139 12.43 -17.72 3.14
C GLU A 139 11.17 -17.63 3.99
N TYR A 140 10.24 -16.75 3.60
CA TYR A 140 8.97 -16.55 4.32
C TYR A 140 7.81 -17.41 3.80
N GLY A 141 8.01 -18.20 2.75
CA GLY A 141 6.97 -19.02 2.13
C GLY A 141 5.88 -18.21 1.45
N LEU A 142 6.22 -17.04 0.90
CA LEU A 142 5.29 -16.11 0.27
C LEU A 142 5.44 -16.12 -1.26
N PRO A 143 4.34 -15.98 -2.03
CA PRO A 143 4.44 -15.84 -3.47
C PRO A 143 4.88 -14.43 -3.87
N VAL A 144 5.72 -14.32 -4.91
CA VAL A 144 5.95 -13.06 -5.62
C VAL A 144 4.80 -12.86 -6.62
N LEU A 145 3.94 -11.88 -6.34
CA LEU A 145 2.74 -11.63 -7.15
C LEU A 145 3.05 -10.87 -8.43
N ALA A 146 3.95 -9.90 -8.35
CA ALA A 146 4.33 -9.10 -9.50
C ALA A 146 5.70 -8.43 -9.31
N ARG A 147 6.32 -8.11 -10.45
CA ARG A 147 7.47 -7.20 -10.59
C ARG A 147 7.06 -6.06 -11.51
N ILE A 148 7.01 -4.85 -10.98
CA ILE A 148 6.53 -3.67 -11.68
C ILE A 148 7.74 -2.85 -12.14
N PRO A 149 7.82 -2.48 -13.42
CA PRO A 149 8.90 -1.64 -13.91
C PRO A 149 8.83 -0.24 -13.32
N ASP A 150 9.99 0.41 -13.21
CA ASP A 150 10.04 1.85 -12.95
C ASP A 150 9.51 2.57 -14.20
N ARG A 151 8.36 3.21 -14.03
CA ARG A 151 7.84 4.13 -15.06
C ARG A 151 8.33 5.52 -14.70
N LYS A 152 9.33 6.02 -15.43
CA LYS A 152 9.46 7.47 -15.54
C LYS A 152 8.14 7.98 -16.09
N SER A 153 7.40 8.71 -15.25
CA SER A 153 6.31 9.55 -15.74
C SER A 153 6.93 10.45 -16.80
N VAL A 154 6.61 10.19 -18.07
CA VAL A 154 6.91 11.11 -19.14
C VAL A 154 6.03 12.32 -18.85
N VAL A 155 6.64 13.38 -18.31
CA VAL A 155 6.04 14.70 -18.17
C VAL A 155 6.04 15.35 -19.53
#